data_810f7b574c805716c89d6fb7a2dedd6b
#
_entry.id   810f7b574c805716c89d6fb7a2dedd6b
#
_cell.length_a   1.000
_cell.length_b   1.000
_cell.length_c   1.000
_cell.angle_alpha   90.00
_cell.angle_beta   90.00
_cell.angle_gamma   90.00
#
_symmetry.space_group_name_H-M   'P 1'
#
loop_
_entity.id
_entity.type
_entity.pdbx_description
1 polymer ?
#
loop_
_entity_poly.entity_id
_entity_poly.type
_entity_poly.pdbx_seq_one_letter_code
_entity_poly.pdbx_strand_id
1 'polypeptide(L)' 'MAIYKNNNGTWYVMIRYQDWTGARKQKCKRGFATRKEAADWELQFKLQK' A
#
# COMPACT_ATOMS: atom_id res chain seq x y z
N MET A 1 6.07 1.48 5.97
CA MET A 1 4.63 1.74 5.96
C MET A 1 4.37 3.16 5.48
N ALA A 2 3.79 3.30 4.34
CA ALA A 2 3.65 4.62 3.75
C ALA A 2 2.25 4.79 3.16
N ILE A 3 1.42 5.54 3.87
CA ILE A 3 0.08 5.90 3.44
C ILE A 3 0.08 7.41 3.24
N TYR A 4 -0.33 7.85 2.06
CA TYR A 4 -0.30 9.27 1.70
C TYR A 4 -1.66 9.71 1.19
N LYS A 5 -1.93 10.98 1.35
CA LYS A 5 -3.16 11.58 0.85
C LYS A 5 -2.87 12.34 -0.45
N ASN A 6 -3.71 12.08 -1.45
CA ASN A 6 -3.64 12.80 -2.72
C ASN A 6 -4.35 14.15 -2.61
N ASN A 7 -4.03 15.04 -3.55
CA ASN A 7 -4.66 16.36 -3.58
C ASN A 7 -6.14 16.31 -3.93
N ASN A 8 -6.60 15.25 -4.57
CA ASN A 8 -7.99 15.11 -4.96
C ASN A 8 -8.86 14.43 -3.89
N GLY A 9 -8.33 14.26 -2.69
CA GLY A 9 -9.10 13.70 -1.59
C GLY A 9 -9.06 12.19 -1.48
N THR A 10 -8.28 11.52 -2.32
CA THR A 10 -8.09 10.07 -2.21
C THR A 10 -6.79 9.75 -1.50
N TRP A 11 -6.65 8.49 -1.08
CA TRP A 11 -5.47 8.02 -0.40
C TRP A 11 -4.77 6.97 -1.24
N TYR A 12 -3.49 6.82 -1.07
CA TYR A 12 -2.73 5.77 -1.73
C TYR A 12 -1.72 5.17 -0.76
N VAL A 13 -1.33 3.93 -1.05
CA VAL A 13 -0.40 3.17 -0.22
C VAL A 13 0.79 2.79 -1.07
N MET A 14 1.99 2.98 -0.54
CA MET A 14 3.21 2.54 -1.18
C MET A 14 3.90 1.53 -0.28
N ILE A 15 4.15 0.33 -0.80
CA ILE A 15 4.74 -0.76 -0.04
C ILE A 15 5.99 -1.24 -0.75
N ARG A 16 7.04 -1.44 0.03
CA ARG A 16 8.27 -2.07 -0.45
C ARG A 16 8.32 -3.48 0.11
N TYR A 17 8.62 -4.43 -0.76
CA TYR A 17 8.69 -5.82 -0.34
C TYR A 17 9.81 -6.53 -1.10
N GLN A 18 10.24 -7.65 -0.54
CA GLN A 18 11.27 -8.47 -1.15
C GLN A 18 10.60 -9.69 -1.79
N ASP A 19 10.90 -9.90 -3.07
CA ASP A 19 10.38 -11.02 -3.84
C ASP A 19 11.00 -12.33 -3.36
N TRP A 20 10.40 -13.46 -3.77
CA TRP A 20 10.94 -14.79 -3.47
C TRP A 20 12.32 -14.99 -4.08
N THR A 21 12.67 -14.26 -5.14
CA THR A 21 13.99 -14.30 -5.75
C THR A 21 15.00 -13.43 -5.02
N GLY A 22 14.57 -12.70 -4.01
CA GLY A 22 15.41 -11.75 -3.30
C GLY A 22 15.44 -10.36 -3.91
N ALA A 23 14.71 -10.14 -5.00
CA ALA A 23 14.66 -8.84 -5.65
C ALA A 23 13.76 -7.89 -4.85
N ARG A 24 14.21 -6.65 -4.71
CA ARG A 24 13.42 -5.62 -4.05
C ARG A 24 12.39 -5.05 -5.01
N LYS A 25 11.14 -5.06 -4.60
CA LYS A 25 10.05 -4.55 -5.42
C LYS A 25 9.21 -3.55 -4.64
N GLN A 26 8.47 -2.77 -5.38
CA GLN A 26 7.63 -1.73 -4.82
C GLN A 26 6.25 -1.83 -5.44
N LYS A 27 5.22 -1.71 -4.60
CA LYS A 27 3.85 -1.72 -5.07
C LYS A 27 3.14 -0.48 -4.58
N CYS A 28 2.39 0.16 -5.47
CA CYS A 28 1.61 1.34 -5.17
C CYS A 28 0.15 1.08 -5.51
N LYS A 29 -0.75 1.37 -4.56
CA LYS A 29 -2.18 1.20 -4.75
C LYS A 29 -2.87 2.52 -4.44
N ARG A 30 -3.75 2.96 -5.32
CA ARG A 30 -4.48 4.21 -5.19
C ARG A 30 -5.98 3.98 -5.26
N GLY A 31 -6.73 5.06 -5.02
CA GLY A 31 -8.18 5.01 -5.16
C GLY A 31 -8.91 4.69 -3.88
N PHE A 32 -8.26 4.80 -2.73
CA PHE A 32 -8.92 4.61 -1.45
C PHE A 32 -9.66 5.87 -1.06
N ALA A 33 -10.91 5.72 -0.63
CA ALA A 33 -11.72 6.86 -0.22
C ALA A 33 -11.29 7.41 1.14
N THR A 34 -10.77 6.53 2.02
CA THR A 34 -10.37 6.93 3.36
C THR A 34 -9.03 6.31 3.72
N ARG A 35 -8.37 6.90 4.72
CA ARG A 35 -7.13 6.36 5.24
C ARG A 35 -7.33 4.96 5.82
N LYS A 36 -8.49 4.74 6.42
CA LYS A 36 -8.79 3.43 7.01
C LYS A 36 -8.79 2.33 5.96
N GLU A 37 -9.38 2.59 4.80
CA GLU A 37 -9.38 1.63 3.70
C GLU A 37 -7.96 1.34 3.24
N ALA A 38 -7.14 2.37 3.13
CA ALA A 38 -5.75 2.21 2.73
C ALA A 38 -4.99 1.36 3.75
N ALA A 39 -5.20 1.63 5.03
CA ALA A 39 -4.55 0.87 6.10
C ALA A 39 -5.01 -0.59 6.11
N ASP A 40 -6.30 -0.83 5.90
CA ASP A 40 -6.83 -2.19 5.84
C ASP A 40 -6.19 -2.97 4.69
N TRP A 41 -6.10 -2.33 3.53
CA TRP A 41 -5.47 -2.98 2.38
C TRP A 41 -4.02 -3.32 2.66
N GLU A 42 -3.29 -2.40 3.28
CA GLU A 42 -1.89 -2.63 3.62
C GLU A 42 -1.75 -3.79 4.60
N LEU A 43 -2.61 -3.86 5.60
CA LEU A 43 -2.58 -4.93 6.57
C LEU A 43 -2.82 -6.28 5.91
N GLN A 44 -3.82 -6.36 5.02
CA GLN A 44 -4.11 -7.59 4.30
C GLN A 44 -2.94 -8.01 3.41
N PHE A 45 -2.31 -7.04 2.78
CA PHE A 45 -1.15 -7.32 1.93
C PHE A 45 0.00 -7.94 2.74
N LYS A 46 0.23 -7.44 3.95
CA LYS A 46 1.28 -7.97 4.80
C LYS A 46 0.97 -9.37 5.31
N LEU A 47 -0.29 -9.68 5.51
CA LEU A 47 -0.72 -10.99 6.00
C LEU A 47 -0.66 -12.06 4.91
N GLN A 48 -0.70 -11.65 3.64
CA GLN A 48 -0.56 -12.57 2.53
C GLN A 48 0.90 -12.92 2.34
N LYS A 49 1.17 -14.19 2.29
CA LYS A 49 2.51 -14.71 2.06
C LYS A 49 2.60 -15.45 0.74
#